data_7bce9da75774e733b33711ee41fc3fa2
#
_entry.id   7bce9da75774e733b33711ee41fc3fa2
#
_cell.length_a   1.000
_cell.length_b   1.000
_cell.length_c   1.000
_cell.angle_alpha   90.00
_cell.angle_beta   90.00
_cell.angle_gamma   90.00
#
_symmetry.space_group_name_H-M   'P 1'
#
loop_
_entity.id
_entity.type
_entity.pdbx_description
1 polymer ?
#
loop_
_entity_poly.entity_id
_entity_poly.type
_entity_poly.pdbx_seq_one_letter_code
_entity_poly.pdbx_strand_id
1 'polypeptide(L)'
;MGYIWSYLRKYPKWLCLNFTAAIFFVIVNLGLPTVLARMIDEGINPRDIERVYFWAWVMFGVIIVGILGRIVLAYAVGKITTTMVMDMRNDLYEKLQEYSHHEYEKIGVSSLVTRMTSDAFVLMQFSDQMLKLGVITPIMMVSSILLILQTSPSLAWIVAISMPFLAVVVWYVAVKTKPLSEKQQETLDKLNQYARENLTGLRVIRAFAREEFQEEKFGQANAVYADNSDKLFKLTGLTEPLFVQIIIAMIVAIVWFALDPLGDGSLEIGNLVAFIEYSFHALLSFLFLANLFTMYPRTAVSSHRLKEIMDMPISIDPNENGVTETETKGYLEFDNVTFAYPGETESPVLHNISFKAKPGETIAFIGSTGSGKSSLVQLIPRFYDVTLGKILVDGVDVRDFNVKALRHKIGFIPQKALLFTGTIAENLRYGKEDASIEELDKAADVAQAKEFIESKEEQFDTHLAEGGSNLSGGQKQRLSIARAVVKEPDIYIFDDSFSALDYKTDATLRKRLKEVTGDATVLIVAQRVGTIMDANQIIVLDHGEIVGRGTHEELIATNEIYSEIARSQLNNQSLTEE
;
A
#
# COMPACT_ATOMS: atom_id res chain seq x y z
N MET A 1 14.83 10.55 0.93
CA MET A 1 15.61 10.61 -0.35
C MET A 1 16.67 9.53 -0.47
N GLY A 2 17.38 9.14 0.60
CA GLY A 2 18.33 8.02 0.56
C GLY A 2 17.72 6.72 0.04
N TYR A 3 16.44 6.45 0.36
CA TYR A 3 15.70 5.28 -0.09
C TYR A 3 15.55 5.22 -1.63
N ILE A 4 15.20 6.34 -2.29
CA ILE A 4 15.14 6.41 -3.76
C ILE A 4 16.54 6.16 -4.35
N TRP A 5 17.57 6.80 -3.75
CA TRP A 5 18.94 6.70 -4.25
C TRP A 5 19.52 5.28 -4.11
N SER A 6 19.12 4.50 -3.08
CA SER A 6 19.54 3.11 -2.93
C SER A 6 19.06 2.23 -4.09
N TYR A 7 17.86 2.48 -4.61
CA TYR A 7 17.35 1.78 -5.79
C TYR A 7 17.97 2.27 -7.10
N LEU A 8 18.10 3.59 -7.28
CA LEU A 8 18.71 4.14 -8.50
C LEU A 8 20.12 3.61 -8.73
N ARG A 9 20.89 3.42 -7.66
CA ARG A 9 22.26 2.86 -7.74
C ARG A 9 22.32 1.43 -8.26
N LYS A 10 21.22 0.68 -8.27
CA LYS A 10 21.15 -0.67 -8.86
C LYS A 10 21.29 -0.63 -10.40
N TYR A 11 21.11 0.55 -11.05
CA TYR A 11 21.06 0.70 -12.51
C TYR A 11 22.15 1.62 -13.10
N PRO A 12 23.45 1.41 -12.81
CA PRO A 12 24.50 2.36 -13.18
C PRO A 12 24.66 2.55 -14.70
N LYS A 13 24.45 1.50 -15.49
CA LYS A 13 24.53 1.57 -16.96
C LYS A 13 23.48 2.51 -17.55
N TRP A 14 22.25 2.42 -17.06
CA TRP A 14 21.14 3.25 -17.51
C TRP A 14 21.28 4.70 -17.02
N LEU A 15 21.81 4.91 -15.81
CA LEU A 15 22.12 6.25 -15.30
C LEU A 15 23.21 6.92 -16.14
N CYS A 16 24.25 6.19 -16.52
CA CYS A 16 25.30 6.70 -17.41
C CYS A 16 24.73 7.08 -18.78
N LEU A 17 23.89 6.21 -19.36
CA LEU A 17 23.20 6.49 -20.63
C LEU A 17 22.30 7.73 -20.52
N ASN A 18 21.53 7.87 -19.43
CA ASN A 18 20.70 9.03 -19.16
C ASN A 18 21.51 10.31 -19.09
N PHE A 19 22.61 10.31 -18.32
CA PHE A 19 23.49 11.48 -18.19
C PHE A 19 24.12 11.87 -19.52
N THR A 20 24.63 10.91 -20.28
CA THR A 20 25.20 11.14 -21.60
C THR A 20 24.16 11.71 -22.57
N ALA A 21 22.95 11.12 -22.61
CA ALA A 21 21.87 11.61 -23.46
C ALA A 21 21.40 13.03 -23.04
N ALA A 22 21.42 13.35 -21.75
CA ALA A 22 21.11 14.68 -21.25
C ALA A 22 22.15 15.73 -21.71
N ILE A 23 23.44 15.40 -21.70
CA ILE A 23 24.48 16.26 -22.22
C ILE A 23 24.28 16.51 -23.73
N PHE A 24 24.04 15.46 -24.51
CA PHE A 24 23.73 15.60 -25.92
C PHE A 24 22.49 16.46 -26.17
N PHE A 25 21.45 16.30 -25.37
CA PHE A 25 20.27 17.13 -25.44
C PHE A 25 20.58 18.61 -25.19
N VAL A 26 21.41 18.94 -24.20
CA VAL A 26 21.82 20.31 -23.91
C VAL A 26 22.67 20.90 -25.06
N ILE A 27 23.65 20.13 -25.56
CA ILE A 27 24.49 20.54 -26.70
C ILE A 27 23.65 20.88 -27.92
N VAL A 28 22.62 20.07 -28.22
CA VAL A 28 21.74 20.33 -29.36
C VAL A 28 20.89 21.57 -29.15
N ASN A 29 20.27 21.72 -27.95
CA ASN A 29 19.40 22.86 -27.68
C ASN A 29 20.13 24.21 -27.67
N LEU A 30 21.39 24.25 -27.19
CA LEU A 30 22.20 25.46 -27.21
C LEU A 30 23.03 25.59 -28.50
N GLY A 31 23.33 24.49 -29.17
CA GLY A 31 24.01 24.48 -30.46
C GLY A 31 23.15 24.99 -31.61
N LEU A 32 21.85 24.76 -31.55
CA LEU A 32 20.90 25.22 -32.59
C LEU A 32 20.91 26.75 -32.75
N PRO A 33 20.77 27.57 -31.69
CA PRO A 33 20.95 29.02 -31.75
C PRO A 33 22.35 29.44 -32.22
N THR A 34 23.40 28.71 -31.81
CA THR A 34 24.78 28.99 -32.26
C THR A 34 24.93 28.81 -33.77
N VAL A 35 24.40 27.72 -34.32
CA VAL A 35 24.43 27.46 -35.78
C VAL A 35 23.58 28.48 -36.53
N LEU A 36 22.41 28.87 -35.99
CA LEU A 36 21.56 29.91 -36.56
C LEU A 36 22.28 31.26 -36.59
N ALA A 37 22.99 31.62 -35.52
CA ALA A 37 23.82 32.85 -35.50
C ALA A 37 24.84 32.88 -36.63
N ARG A 38 25.59 31.79 -36.80
CA ARG A 38 26.57 31.68 -37.90
C ARG A 38 25.91 31.73 -39.28
N MET A 39 24.73 31.09 -39.44
CA MET A 39 23.98 31.16 -40.70
C MET A 39 23.60 32.61 -41.03
N ILE A 40 23.21 33.42 -40.04
CA ILE A 40 22.89 34.82 -40.20
C ILE A 40 24.13 35.65 -40.53
N ASP A 41 25.17 35.52 -39.72
CA ASP A 41 26.36 36.40 -39.78
C ASP A 41 27.28 36.08 -40.96
N GLU A 42 27.47 34.78 -41.27
CA GLU A 42 28.37 34.33 -42.34
C GLU A 42 27.63 34.10 -43.71
N GLY A 43 26.31 33.92 -43.71
CA GLY A 43 25.54 33.58 -44.90
C GLY A 43 24.56 34.68 -45.31
N ILE A 44 23.63 35.04 -44.43
CA ILE A 44 22.51 35.95 -44.77
C ILE A 44 23.03 37.39 -44.89
N ASN A 45 23.79 37.89 -43.91
CA ASN A 45 24.30 39.26 -43.89
C ASN A 45 25.22 39.53 -45.11
N PRO A 46 26.20 38.66 -45.46
CA PRO A 46 27.03 38.83 -46.66
C PRO A 46 26.32 38.47 -47.97
N ARG A 47 25.09 37.93 -47.93
CA ARG A 47 24.31 37.42 -49.07
C ARG A 47 24.99 36.24 -49.77
N ASP A 48 25.75 35.41 -49.02
CA ASP A 48 26.38 34.18 -49.51
C ASP A 48 25.42 32.99 -49.39
N ILE A 49 24.76 32.66 -50.48
CA ILE A 49 23.77 31.61 -50.55
C ILE A 49 24.40 30.22 -50.29
N GLU A 50 25.62 29.99 -50.70
CA GLU A 50 26.31 28.71 -50.50
C GLU A 50 26.52 28.45 -49.00
N ARG A 51 26.95 29.46 -48.24
CA ARG A 51 27.09 29.35 -46.78
C ARG A 51 25.74 29.19 -46.07
N VAL A 52 24.68 29.81 -46.57
CA VAL A 52 23.32 29.60 -46.01
C VAL A 52 22.91 28.11 -46.14
N TYR A 53 23.10 27.51 -47.33
CA TYR A 53 22.83 26.08 -47.52
C TYR A 53 23.70 25.19 -46.66
N PHE A 54 25.00 25.52 -46.53
CA PHE A 54 25.90 24.75 -45.66
C PHE A 54 25.42 24.76 -44.21
N TRP A 55 25.14 25.91 -43.63
CA TRP A 55 24.66 26.00 -42.24
C TRP A 55 23.27 25.43 -42.05
N ALA A 56 22.38 25.48 -43.06
CA ALA A 56 21.08 24.81 -43.04
C ALA A 56 21.24 23.29 -42.94
N TRP A 57 22.14 22.68 -43.70
CA TRP A 57 22.45 21.24 -43.59
C TRP A 57 23.08 20.88 -42.23
N VAL A 58 23.94 21.70 -41.69
CA VAL A 58 24.49 21.51 -40.35
C VAL A 58 23.36 21.56 -39.30
N MET A 59 22.46 22.55 -39.39
CA MET A 59 21.30 22.66 -38.51
C MET A 59 20.42 21.44 -38.60
N PHE A 60 20.13 20.94 -39.81
CA PHE A 60 19.34 19.71 -40.01
C PHE A 60 20.02 18.49 -39.36
N GLY A 61 21.32 18.35 -39.49
CA GLY A 61 22.11 17.31 -38.83
C GLY A 61 22.01 17.41 -37.29
N VAL A 62 22.14 18.60 -36.73
CA VAL A 62 21.99 18.85 -35.29
C VAL A 62 20.61 18.48 -34.78
N ILE A 63 19.57 18.82 -35.54
CA ILE A 63 18.18 18.43 -35.18
C ILE A 63 18.01 16.91 -35.14
N ILE A 64 18.51 16.16 -36.14
CA ILE A 64 18.44 14.69 -36.16
C ILE A 64 19.13 14.10 -34.93
N VAL A 65 20.34 14.55 -34.62
CA VAL A 65 21.08 14.12 -33.42
C VAL A 65 20.28 14.44 -32.15
N GLY A 66 19.65 15.62 -32.09
CA GLY A 66 18.78 16.01 -30.97
C GLY A 66 17.58 15.11 -30.78
N ILE A 67 16.88 14.76 -31.87
CA ILE A 67 15.75 13.84 -31.82
C ILE A 67 16.18 12.46 -31.29
N LEU A 68 17.28 11.90 -31.83
CA LEU A 68 17.83 10.63 -31.39
C LEU A 68 18.22 10.68 -29.90
N GLY A 69 18.92 11.75 -29.48
CA GLY A 69 19.29 11.96 -28.08
C GLY A 69 18.07 12.00 -27.15
N ARG A 70 16.99 12.70 -27.58
CA ARG A 70 15.75 12.78 -26.80
C ARG A 70 15.03 11.44 -26.69
N ILE A 71 15.01 10.65 -27.76
CA ILE A 71 14.44 9.30 -27.75
C ILE A 71 15.22 8.39 -26.77
N VAL A 72 16.54 8.41 -26.85
CA VAL A 72 17.40 7.63 -25.95
C VAL A 72 17.22 8.06 -24.50
N LEU A 73 17.15 9.37 -24.23
CA LEU A 73 16.89 9.91 -22.90
C LEU A 73 15.54 9.41 -22.36
N ALA A 74 14.46 9.56 -23.15
CA ALA A 74 13.11 9.15 -22.74
C ALA A 74 13.05 7.64 -22.45
N TYR A 75 13.69 6.83 -23.30
CA TYR A 75 13.78 5.39 -23.12
C TYR A 75 14.57 5.01 -21.87
N ALA A 76 15.73 5.61 -21.64
CA ALA A 76 16.57 5.35 -20.47
C ALA A 76 15.85 5.71 -19.17
N VAL A 77 15.22 6.89 -19.10
CA VAL A 77 14.46 7.34 -17.93
C VAL A 77 13.27 6.42 -17.69
N GLY A 78 12.46 6.14 -18.73
CA GLY A 78 11.33 5.23 -18.62
C GLY A 78 11.74 3.85 -18.09
N LYS A 79 12.84 3.29 -18.61
CA LYS A 79 13.34 1.99 -18.16
C LYS A 79 13.81 2.02 -16.71
N ILE A 80 14.56 3.05 -16.29
CA ILE A 80 15.02 3.18 -14.90
C ILE A 80 13.84 3.29 -13.96
N THR A 81 12.91 4.22 -14.22
CA THR A 81 11.84 4.54 -13.29
C THR A 81 10.84 3.38 -13.14
N THR A 82 10.47 2.73 -14.25
CA THR A 82 9.54 1.59 -14.18
C THR A 82 10.16 0.37 -13.50
N THR A 83 11.42 0.04 -13.82
CA THR A 83 12.10 -1.10 -13.20
C THR A 83 12.37 -0.83 -11.71
N MET A 84 12.78 0.39 -11.37
CA MET A 84 12.98 0.82 -9.97
C MET A 84 11.71 0.64 -9.13
N VAL A 85 10.55 1.07 -9.64
CA VAL A 85 9.29 0.94 -8.90
C VAL A 85 8.80 -0.50 -8.85
N MET A 86 9.06 -1.29 -9.89
CA MET A 86 8.78 -2.73 -9.88
C MET A 86 9.58 -3.41 -8.76
N ASP A 87 10.88 -3.22 -8.70
CA ASP A 87 11.73 -3.81 -7.66
C ASP A 87 11.32 -3.33 -6.28
N MET A 88 11.06 -2.03 -6.13
CA MET A 88 10.60 -1.45 -4.86
C MET A 88 9.29 -2.10 -4.37
N ARG A 89 8.33 -2.31 -5.28
CA ARG A 89 7.06 -2.98 -4.94
C ARG A 89 7.25 -4.45 -4.60
N ASN A 90 8.14 -5.13 -5.30
CA ASN A 90 8.46 -6.53 -5.01
C ASN A 90 9.11 -6.67 -3.61
N ASP A 91 10.14 -5.86 -3.33
CA ASP A 91 10.81 -5.86 -2.02
C ASP A 91 9.83 -5.51 -0.89
N LEU A 92 8.92 -4.54 -1.11
CA LEU A 92 7.86 -4.19 -0.16
C LEU A 92 6.87 -5.34 0.05
N TYR A 93 6.44 -6.00 -1.03
CA TYR A 93 5.49 -7.11 -0.95
C TYR A 93 6.13 -8.31 -0.23
N GLU A 94 7.37 -8.63 -0.53
CA GLU A 94 8.14 -9.67 0.16
C GLU A 94 8.24 -9.37 1.66
N LYS A 95 8.60 -8.12 2.02
CA LYS A 95 8.67 -7.68 3.42
C LYS A 95 7.31 -7.79 4.14
N LEU A 96 6.22 -7.47 3.47
CA LEU A 96 4.87 -7.62 4.03
C LEU A 96 4.50 -9.08 4.29
N GLN A 97 4.97 -10.04 3.48
CA GLN A 97 4.72 -11.47 3.74
C GLN A 97 5.43 -12.00 4.99
N GLU A 98 6.50 -11.31 5.43
CA GLU A 98 7.21 -11.63 6.67
C GLU A 98 6.52 -11.07 7.93
N TYR A 99 5.64 -10.09 7.78
CA TYR A 99 4.97 -9.42 8.89
C TYR A 99 4.06 -10.37 9.67
N SER A 100 4.03 -10.17 10.98
CA SER A 100 3.04 -10.79 11.87
C SER A 100 1.73 -9.96 11.89
N HIS A 101 0.74 -10.46 12.62
CA HIS A 101 -0.53 -9.75 12.82
C HIS A 101 -0.33 -8.37 13.44
N HIS A 102 0.63 -8.24 14.36
CA HIS A 102 0.92 -6.98 15.04
C HIS A 102 1.36 -5.85 14.10
N GLU A 103 2.27 -6.12 13.17
CA GLU A 103 2.73 -5.10 12.21
C GLU A 103 1.59 -4.68 11.28
N TYR A 104 0.75 -5.63 10.84
CA TYR A 104 -0.44 -5.32 10.04
C TYR A 104 -1.45 -4.44 10.79
N GLU A 105 -1.72 -4.72 12.06
CA GLU A 105 -2.63 -3.92 12.89
C GLU A 105 -2.08 -2.53 13.15
N LYS A 106 -0.78 -2.41 13.43
CA LYS A 106 -0.12 -1.14 13.73
C LYS A 106 -0.18 -0.15 12.56
N ILE A 107 0.01 -0.61 11.32
CA ILE A 107 0.00 0.26 10.14
C ILE A 107 -1.41 0.36 9.55
N GLY A 108 -2.17 -0.71 9.58
CA GLY A 108 -3.49 -0.86 8.97
C GLY A 108 -3.41 -1.22 7.48
N VAL A 109 -4.23 -2.19 7.04
CA VAL A 109 -4.24 -2.73 5.67
C VAL A 109 -4.45 -1.64 4.61
N SER A 110 -5.39 -0.71 4.83
CA SER A 110 -5.66 0.40 3.90
C SER A 110 -4.45 1.32 3.71
N SER A 111 -3.68 1.56 4.77
CA SER A 111 -2.44 2.34 4.72
C SER A 111 -1.34 1.59 3.96
N LEU A 112 -1.20 0.28 4.18
CA LEU A 112 -0.25 -0.56 3.45
C LEU A 112 -0.53 -0.57 1.94
N VAL A 113 -1.78 -0.74 1.55
CA VAL A 113 -2.21 -0.67 0.13
C VAL A 113 -1.89 0.70 -0.47
N THR A 114 -2.17 1.80 0.24
CA THR A 114 -1.86 3.16 -0.22
C THR A 114 -0.36 3.36 -0.40
N ARG A 115 0.45 2.84 0.52
CA ARG A 115 1.92 2.92 0.45
C ARG A 115 2.46 2.15 -0.76
N MET A 116 1.98 0.94 -1.02
CA MET A 116 2.39 0.13 -2.17
C MET A 116 1.94 0.70 -3.52
N THR A 117 0.84 1.43 -3.57
CA THR A 117 0.27 1.98 -4.79
C THR A 117 0.62 3.45 -4.98
N SER A 118 -0.03 4.33 -4.24
CA SER A 118 0.06 5.79 -4.42
C SER A 118 1.41 6.36 -4.00
N ASP A 119 1.97 5.94 -2.85
CA ASP A 119 3.26 6.46 -2.40
C ASP A 119 4.39 5.99 -3.34
N ALA A 120 4.39 4.72 -3.76
CA ALA A 120 5.33 4.21 -4.75
C ALA A 120 5.23 4.96 -6.09
N PHE A 121 4.00 5.33 -6.53
CA PHE A 121 3.78 6.12 -7.74
C PHE A 121 4.34 7.55 -7.61
N VAL A 122 4.20 8.19 -6.44
CA VAL A 122 4.81 9.50 -6.16
C VAL A 122 6.33 9.44 -6.30
N LEU A 123 6.96 8.38 -5.79
CA LEU A 123 8.40 8.18 -5.95
C LEU A 123 8.79 7.99 -7.42
N MET A 124 7.98 7.25 -8.18
CA MET A 124 8.20 7.08 -9.63
C MET A 124 8.15 8.41 -10.36
N GLN A 125 7.11 9.22 -10.13
CA GLN A 125 6.95 10.53 -10.78
C GLN A 125 8.12 11.47 -10.44
N PHE A 126 8.51 11.53 -9.18
CA PHE A 126 9.64 12.36 -8.78
C PHE A 126 10.96 11.89 -9.41
N SER A 127 11.20 10.58 -9.46
CA SER A 127 12.40 10.01 -10.06
C SER A 127 12.44 10.27 -11.57
N ASP A 128 11.29 10.18 -12.26
CA ASP A 128 11.16 10.53 -13.67
C ASP A 128 11.54 12.01 -13.93
N GLN A 129 10.96 12.92 -13.13
CA GLN A 129 11.26 14.35 -13.26
C GLN A 129 12.71 14.67 -12.86
N MET A 130 13.24 14.03 -11.81
CA MET A 130 14.61 14.21 -11.37
C MET A 130 15.61 13.75 -12.43
N LEU A 131 15.39 12.60 -13.06
CA LEU A 131 16.27 12.06 -14.10
C LEU A 131 16.18 12.85 -15.42
N LYS A 132 15.05 13.45 -15.72
CA LYS A 132 14.85 14.36 -16.87
C LYS A 132 15.32 15.77 -16.52
N LEU A 133 14.50 16.49 -15.78
CA LEU A 133 14.72 17.91 -15.51
C LEU A 133 15.85 18.15 -14.51
N GLY A 134 15.97 17.32 -13.46
CA GLY A 134 16.99 17.47 -12.44
C GLY A 134 18.42 17.29 -12.98
N VAL A 135 18.62 16.57 -14.10
CA VAL A 135 19.90 16.42 -14.77
C VAL A 135 20.09 17.48 -15.85
N ILE A 136 19.10 17.65 -16.73
CA ILE A 136 19.19 18.58 -17.88
C ILE A 136 19.31 20.02 -17.41
N THR A 137 18.46 20.44 -16.46
CA THR A 137 18.27 21.84 -16.10
C THR A 137 19.52 22.52 -15.52
N PRO A 138 20.26 21.91 -14.57
CA PRO A 138 21.49 22.52 -14.07
C PRO A 138 22.58 22.65 -15.18
N ILE A 139 22.69 21.61 -16.02
CA ILE A 139 23.66 21.63 -17.13
C ILE A 139 23.27 22.72 -18.13
N MET A 140 22.00 22.82 -18.50
CA MET A 140 21.46 23.83 -19.41
C MET A 140 21.71 25.24 -18.86
N MET A 141 21.38 25.47 -17.56
CA MET A 141 21.56 26.77 -16.92
C MET A 141 23.01 27.22 -16.91
N VAL A 142 23.93 26.34 -16.48
CA VAL A 142 25.36 26.66 -16.45
C VAL A 142 25.91 26.92 -17.87
N SER A 143 25.58 26.04 -18.82
CA SER A 143 26.02 26.18 -20.20
C SER A 143 25.46 27.44 -20.87
N SER A 144 24.19 27.78 -20.63
CA SER A 144 23.59 29.02 -21.13
C SER A 144 24.29 30.26 -20.58
N ILE A 145 24.59 30.31 -19.27
CA ILE A 145 25.28 31.42 -18.64
C ILE A 145 26.71 31.58 -19.22
N LEU A 146 27.43 30.48 -19.43
CA LEU A 146 28.76 30.52 -20.05
C LEU A 146 28.68 31.06 -21.48
N LEU A 147 27.74 30.63 -22.29
CA LEU A 147 27.54 31.12 -23.64
C LEU A 147 27.11 32.61 -23.67
N ILE A 148 26.27 33.07 -22.76
CA ILE A 148 25.90 34.47 -22.58
C ILE A 148 27.15 35.32 -22.33
N LEU A 149 28.03 34.90 -21.41
CA LEU A 149 29.25 35.61 -21.08
C LEU A 149 30.27 35.60 -22.22
N GLN A 150 30.31 34.57 -23.07
CA GLN A 150 31.16 34.47 -24.23
C GLN A 150 30.66 35.33 -25.39
N THR A 151 29.34 35.40 -25.61
CA THR A 151 28.74 36.11 -26.74
C THR A 151 28.76 37.62 -26.54
N SER A 152 28.32 38.13 -25.38
CA SER A 152 28.32 39.55 -25.06
C SER A 152 28.35 39.80 -23.55
N PRO A 153 29.55 39.98 -22.95
CA PRO A 153 29.65 40.32 -21.54
C PRO A 153 28.95 41.64 -21.16
N SER A 154 28.89 42.57 -22.12
CA SER A 154 28.25 43.89 -21.95
C SER A 154 26.76 43.84 -21.74
N LEU A 155 26.06 42.79 -22.25
CA LEU A 155 24.63 42.57 -22.09
C LEU A 155 24.28 41.57 -20.97
N ALA A 156 25.25 40.83 -20.44
CA ALA A 156 25.03 39.76 -19.48
C ALA A 156 24.36 40.22 -18.16
N TRP A 157 24.55 41.51 -17.77
CA TRP A 157 23.92 42.08 -16.59
C TRP A 157 22.38 42.09 -16.65
N ILE A 158 21.80 42.15 -17.86
CA ILE A 158 20.34 42.11 -18.04
C ILE A 158 19.81 40.76 -17.54
N VAL A 159 20.46 39.66 -17.92
CA VAL A 159 20.10 38.31 -17.45
C VAL A 159 20.40 38.17 -15.95
N ALA A 160 21.54 38.72 -15.48
CA ALA A 160 21.89 38.68 -14.05
C ALA A 160 20.88 39.41 -13.15
N ILE A 161 20.16 40.42 -13.66
CA ILE A 161 19.04 41.08 -12.93
C ILE A 161 17.72 40.31 -13.10
N SER A 162 17.46 39.80 -14.31
CA SER A 162 16.20 39.08 -14.60
C SER A 162 16.04 37.79 -13.80
N MET A 163 17.13 37.04 -13.56
CA MET A 163 17.08 35.80 -12.75
C MET A 163 16.67 36.01 -11.29
N PRO A 164 17.33 36.90 -10.49
CA PRO A 164 16.88 37.17 -9.13
C PRO A 164 15.45 37.75 -9.07
N PHE A 165 15.08 38.60 -10.05
CA PHE A 165 13.71 39.11 -10.11
C PHE A 165 12.69 37.99 -10.30
N LEU A 166 12.96 37.05 -11.21
CA LEU A 166 12.14 35.85 -11.38
C LEU A 166 12.11 35.01 -10.09
N ALA A 167 13.25 34.85 -9.42
CA ALA A 167 13.34 34.12 -8.15
C ALA A 167 12.43 34.72 -7.08
N VAL A 168 12.40 36.04 -6.96
CA VAL A 168 11.53 36.78 -6.01
C VAL A 168 10.05 36.54 -6.36
N VAL A 169 9.68 36.60 -7.64
CA VAL A 169 8.29 36.35 -8.08
C VAL A 169 7.87 34.90 -7.74
N VAL A 170 8.71 33.91 -8.08
CA VAL A 170 8.44 32.50 -7.77
C VAL A 170 8.32 32.27 -6.27
N TRP A 171 9.25 32.83 -5.49
CA TRP A 171 9.21 32.75 -4.03
C TRP A 171 7.94 33.38 -3.44
N TYR A 172 7.57 34.58 -3.91
CA TYR A 172 6.36 35.27 -3.46
C TYR A 172 5.10 34.44 -3.71
N VAL A 173 4.96 33.92 -4.94
CA VAL A 173 3.84 33.05 -5.29
C VAL A 173 3.83 31.78 -4.43
N ALA A 174 4.97 31.11 -4.27
CA ALA A 174 5.08 29.90 -3.46
C ALA A 174 4.66 30.12 -1.99
N VAL A 175 5.14 31.20 -1.37
CA VAL A 175 4.81 31.54 0.04
C VAL A 175 3.31 31.84 0.19
N LYS A 176 2.72 32.57 -0.76
CA LYS A 176 1.28 32.92 -0.72
C LYS A 176 0.37 31.74 -1.09
N THR A 177 0.81 30.85 -1.96
CA THR A 177 0.06 29.68 -2.40
C THR A 177 -0.01 28.61 -1.31
N LYS A 178 1.05 28.44 -0.51
CA LYS A 178 1.14 27.39 0.52
C LYS A 178 -0.08 27.36 1.46
N PRO A 179 -0.44 28.43 2.18
CA PRO A 179 -1.57 28.41 3.11
C PRO A 179 -2.92 28.20 2.41
N LEU A 180 -3.06 28.67 1.16
CA LEU A 180 -4.27 28.45 0.36
C LEU A 180 -4.40 26.99 -0.04
N SER A 181 -3.29 26.34 -0.42
CA SER A 181 -3.25 24.92 -0.76
C SER A 181 -3.55 24.03 0.45
N GLU A 182 -3.00 24.37 1.63
CA GLU A 182 -3.30 23.67 2.89
C GLU A 182 -4.81 23.76 3.21
N LYS A 183 -5.38 24.95 3.11
CA LYS A 183 -6.81 25.19 3.37
C LYS A 183 -7.71 24.49 2.32
N GLN A 184 -7.30 24.47 1.06
CA GLN A 184 -8.00 23.72 0.02
C GLN A 184 -8.00 22.23 0.35
N GLN A 185 -6.87 21.67 0.78
CA GLN A 185 -6.77 20.26 1.16
C GLN A 185 -7.67 19.93 2.36
N GLU A 186 -7.66 20.75 3.42
CA GLU A 186 -8.53 20.56 4.58
C GLU A 186 -10.02 20.54 4.19
N THR A 187 -10.43 21.45 3.29
CA THR A 187 -11.82 21.51 2.83
C THR A 187 -12.18 20.34 1.92
N LEU A 188 -11.24 19.86 1.10
CA LEU A 188 -11.40 18.64 0.29
C LEU A 188 -11.56 17.40 1.17
N ASP A 189 -10.78 17.29 2.25
CA ASP A 189 -10.86 16.16 3.18
C ASP A 189 -12.22 16.12 3.89
N LYS A 190 -12.76 17.28 4.29
CA LYS A 190 -14.13 17.38 4.84
C LYS A 190 -15.20 16.98 3.82
N LEU A 191 -15.04 17.40 2.58
CA LEU A 191 -15.94 17.05 1.48
C LEU A 191 -15.96 15.55 1.22
N ASN A 192 -14.78 14.93 1.19
CA ASN A 192 -14.61 13.49 1.06
C ASN A 192 -15.20 12.73 2.26
N GLN A 193 -15.06 13.29 3.48
CA GLN A 193 -15.68 12.72 4.67
C GLN A 193 -17.20 12.71 4.54
N TYR A 194 -17.82 13.85 4.20
CA TYR A 194 -19.28 13.93 4.05
C TYR A 194 -19.81 13.02 2.94
N ALA A 195 -19.09 12.93 1.80
CA ALA A 195 -19.43 12.00 0.74
C ALA A 195 -19.39 10.54 1.21
N ARG A 196 -18.36 10.16 1.96
CA ARG A 196 -18.21 8.81 2.52
C ARG A 196 -19.30 8.51 3.56
N GLU A 197 -19.57 9.44 4.48
CA GLU A 197 -20.65 9.32 5.46
C GLU A 197 -22.01 9.11 4.77
N ASN A 198 -22.27 9.86 3.70
CA ASN A 198 -23.50 9.76 2.92
C ASN A 198 -23.63 8.39 2.23
N LEU A 199 -22.57 7.92 1.55
CA LEU A 199 -22.59 6.65 0.83
C LEU A 199 -22.70 5.45 1.79
N THR A 200 -21.98 5.47 2.90
CA THR A 200 -22.04 4.37 3.89
C THR A 200 -23.31 4.41 4.74
N GLY A 201 -23.83 5.60 5.04
CA GLY A 201 -25.03 5.83 5.84
C GLY A 201 -26.33 5.94 5.04
N LEU A 202 -26.34 5.64 3.74
CA LEU A 202 -27.49 5.87 2.85
C LEU A 202 -28.81 5.29 3.40
N ARG A 203 -28.77 4.07 3.97
CA ARG A 203 -29.96 3.43 4.56
C ARG A 203 -30.51 4.22 5.73
N VAL A 204 -29.63 4.76 6.59
CA VAL A 204 -30.00 5.56 7.76
C VAL A 204 -30.59 6.90 7.30
N ILE A 205 -29.92 7.57 6.35
CA ILE A 205 -30.37 8.86 5.80
C ILE A 205 -31.80 8.72 5.25
N ARG A 206 -32.05 7.66 4.46
CA ARG A 206 -33.37 7.39 3.89
C ARG A 206 -34.40 6.97 4.90
N ALA A 207 -34.02 6.14 5.91
CA ALA A 207 -34.94 5.71 6.96
C ALA A 207 -35.45 6.90 7.81
N PHE A 208 -34.63 7.96 7.96
CA PHE A 208 -34.98 9.16 8.69
C PHE A 208 -35.39 10.34 7.82
N ALA A 209 -35.50 10.17 6.49
CA ALA A 209 -35.86 11.19 5.50
C ALA A 209 -35.02 12.48 5.65
N ARG A 210 -33.66 12.31 5.74
CA ARG A 210 -32.72 13.40 6.00
C ARG A 210 -31.86 13.75 4.78
N GLU A 211 -32.31 13.45 3.58
CA GLU A 211 -31.61 13.71 2.32
C GLU A 211 -31.31 15.22 2.17
N GLU A 212 -32.31 16.05 2.36
CA GLU A 212 -32.22 17.51 2.21
C GLU A 212 -31.18 18.12 3.17
N PHE A 213 -31.13 17.64 4.42
CA PHE A 213 -30.12 18.04 5.39
C PHE A 213 -28.70 17.66 4.96
N GLN A 214 -28.52 16.45 4.38
CA GLN A 214 -27.22 16.01 3.90
C GLN A 214 -26.80 16.77 2.64
N GLU A 215 -27.73 17.08 1.74
CA GLU A 215 -27.49 17.88 0.55
C GLU A 215 -27.05 19.29 0.93
N GLU A 216 -27.75 19.95 1.87
CA GLU A 216 -27.37 21.26 2.38
C GLU A 216 -25.97 21.25 3.02
N LYS A 217 -25.68 20.26 3.89
CA LYS A 217 -24.39 20.10 4.56
C LYS A 217 -23.24 19.92 3.56
N PHE A 218 -23.45 19.08 2.53
CA PHE A 218 -22.49 18.88 1.46
C PHE A 218 -22.33 20.14 0.62
N GLY A 219 -23.45 20.82 0.25
CA GLY A 219 -23.45 22.04 -0.53
C GLY A 219 -22.66 23.17 0.13
N GLN A 220 -22.82 23.36 1.45
CA GLN A 220 -22.06 24.36 2.22
C GLN A 220 -20.55 24.05 2.19
N ALA A 221 -20.16 22.78 2.41
CA ALA A 221 -18.76 22.39 2.36
C ALA A 221 -18.17 22.56 0.94
N ASN A 222 -18.94 22.22 -0.11
CA ASN A 222 -18.55 22.38 -1.49
C ASN A 222 -18.36 23.85 -1.87
N ALA A 223 -19.22 24.74 -1.40
CA ALA A 223 -19.07 26.18 -1.61
C ALA A 223 -17.78 26.73 -0.99
N VAL A 224 -17.43 26.29 0.23
CA VAL A 224 -16.16 26.66 0.88
C VAL A 224 -14.96 26.13 0.11
N TYR A 225 -15.03 24.89 -0.37
CA TYR A 225 -13.98 24.31 -1.21
C TYR A 225 -13.79 25.07 -2.51
N ALA A 226 -14.91 25.43 -3.18
CA ALA A 226 -14.88 26.21 -4.42
C ALA A 226 -14.26 27.59 -4.24
N ASP A 227 -14.61 28.31 -3.15
CA ASP A 227 -14.03 29.63 -2.85
C ASP A 227 -12.52 29.54 -2.57
N ASN A 228 -12.07 28.54 -1.78
CA ASN A 228 -10.65 28.33 -1.54
C ASN A 228 -9.89 27.96 -2.83
N SER A 229 -10.50 27.13 -3.68
CA SER A 229 -9.93 26.73 -4.97
C SER A 229 -9.84 27.92 -5.94
N ASP A 230 -10.86 28.77 -6.00
CA ASP A 230 -10.86 29.98 -6.82
C ASP A 230 -9.71 30.92 -6.43
N LYS A 231 -9.53 31.18 -5.11
CA LYS A 231 -8.42 31.99 -4.60
C LYS A 231 -7.06 31.38 -4.94
N LEU A 232 -6.92 30.08 -4.80
CA LEU A 232 -5.68 29.37 -5.11
C LEU A 232 -5.39 29.45 -6.62
N PHE A 233 -6.36 29.14 -7.47
CA PHE A 233 -6.17 29.13 -8.93
C PHE A 233 -5.96 30.54 -9.50
N LYS A 234 -6.59 31.57 -8.96
CA LYS A 234 -6.30 32.97 -9.33
C LYS A 234 -4.85 33.34 -9.05
N LEU A 235 -4.33 32.94 -7.91
CA LEU A 235 -2.93 33.22 -7.56
C LEU A 235 -1.94 32.40 -8.37
N THR A 236 -2.15 31.10 -8.49
CA THR A 236 -1.25 30.21 -9.28
C THR A 236 -1.33 30.50 -10.78
N GLY A 237 -2.51 30.85 -11.28
CA GLY A 237 -2.73 31.24 -12.68
C GLY A 237 -2.00 32.51 -13.11
N LEU A 238 -1.59 33.36 -12.17
CA LEU A 238 -0.76 34.53 -12.48
C LEU A 238 0.71 34.18 -12.74
N THR A 239 1.18 32.98 -12.36
CA THR A 239 2.58 32.60 -12.46
C THR A 239 3.08 32.57 -13.90
N GLU A 240 2.33 31.94 -14.80
CA GLU A 240 2.70 31.82 -16.20
C GLU A 240 2.68 33.18 -16.95
N PRO A 241 1.63 34.02 -16.86
CA PRO A 241 1.66 35.35 -17.44
C PRO A 241 2.79 36.23 -16.93
N LEU A 242 3.07 36.22 -15.62
CA LEU A 242 4.19 36.99 -15.04
C LEU A 242 5.54 36.52 -15.58
N PHE A 243 5.74 35.21 -15.69
CA PHE A 243 6.94 34.63 -16.26
C PHE A 243 7.14 35.08 -17.73
N VAL A 244 6.09 34.99 -18.54
CA VAL A 244 6.13 35.43 -19.94
C VAL A 244 6.43 36.92 -20.05
N GLN A 245 5.83 37.76 -19.19
CA GLN A 245 6.11 39.20 -19.18
C GLN A 245 7.56 39.53 -18.80
N ILE A 246 8.16 38.78 -17.85
CA ILE A 246 9.57 38.94 -17.48
C ILE A 246 10.47 38.61 -18.67
N ILE A 247 10.19 37.52 -19.40
CA ILE A 247 10.93 37.17 -20.62
C ILE A 247 10.81 38.25 -21.68
N ILE A 248 9.59 38.72 -21.96
CA ILE A 248 9.37 39.78 -22.97
C ILE A 248 10.13 41.05 -22.57
N ALA A 249 10.01 41.46 -21.31
CA ALA A 249 10.74 42.65 -20.82
C ALA A 249 12.26 42.48 -20.91
N MET A 250 12.79 41.29 -20.64
CA MET A 250 14.20 40.96 -20.81
C MET A 250 14.61 41.05 -22.29
N ILE A 251 13.80 40.48 -23.21
CA ILE A 251 14.09 40.54 -24.67
C ILE A 251 14.10 41.99 -25.13
N VAL A 252 13.10 42.79 -24.75
CA VAL A 252 13.04 44.22 -25.11
C VAL A 252 14.26 44.97 -24.57
N ALA A 253 14.66 44.72 -23.33
CA ALA A 253 15.85 45.31 -22.75
C ALA A 253 17.15 44.88 -23.50
N ILE A 254 17.28 43.60 -23.84
CA ILE A 254 18.42 43.09 -24.62
C ILE A 254 18.49 43.80 -25.95
N VAL A 255 17.39 43.89 -26.72
CA VAL A 255 17.34 44.56 -28.01
C VAL A 255 17.66 46.05 -27.87
N TRP A 256 17.10 46.73 -26.86
CA TRP A 256 17.35 48.16 -26.63
C TRP A 256 18.81 48.45 -26.33
N PHE A 257 19.42 47.71 -25.42
CA PHE A 257 20.84 47.92 -25.06
C PHE A 257 21.83 47.31 -26.07
N ALA A 258 21.37 46.49 -27.02
CA ALA A 258 22.20 45.97 -28.11
C ALA A 258 22.35 46.95 -29.27
N LEU A 259 21.58 48.06 -29.34
CA LEU A 259 21.63 49.03 -30.44
C LEU A 259 23.02 49.66 -30.60
N ASP A 260 23.69 50.05 -29.50
CA ASP A 260 25.04 50.63 -29.54
C ASP A 260 26.08 49.61 -30.00
N PRO A 261 26.17 48.37 -29.38
CA PRO A 261 27.09 47.32 -29.84
C PRO A 261 26.86 46.86 -31.29
N LEU A 262 25.63 46.91 -31.77
CA LEU A 262 25.32 46.61 -33.17
C LEU A 262 25.78 47.73 -34.10
N GLY A 263 25.62 49.00 -33.64
CA GLY A 263 25.98 50.19 -34.43
C GLY A 263 27.49 50.35 -34.58
N ASP A 264 28.27 50.01 -33.60
CA ASP A 264 29.74 50.07 -33.62
C ASP A 264 30.42 48.79 -34.17
N GLY A 265 29.60 47.76 -34.50
CA GLY A 265 30.09 46.50 -35.06
C GLY A 265 30.74 45.54 -34.05
N SER A 266 30.65 45.81 -32.76
CA SER A 266 31.18 44.91 -31.70
C SER A 266 30.29 43.72 -31.43
N LEU A 267 29.00 43.74 -31.88
CA LEU A 267 28.05 42.63 -31.82
C LEU A 267 27.45 42.42 -33.21
N GLU A 268 27.40 41.18 -33.67
CA GLU A 268 26.73 40.78 -34.90
C GLU A 268 25.26 40.43 -34.66
N ILE A 269 24.40 40.53 -35.68
CA ILE A 269 22.95 40.27 -35.56
C ILE A 269 22.67 38.82 -35.17
N GLY A 270 23.40 37.86 -35.76
CA GLY A 270 23.22 36.44 -35.41
C GLY A 270 23.60 36.15 -33.97
N ASN A 271 24.70 36.77 -33.49
CA ASN A 271 25.10 36.65 -32.08
C ASN A 271 24.06 37.25 -31.11
N LEU A 272 23.36 38.36 -31.50
CA LEU A 272 22.24 38.89 -30.73
C LEU A 272 21.08 37.88 -30.62
N VAL A 273 20.72 37.25 -31.75
CA VAL A 273 19.66 36.22 -31.77
C VAL A 273 20.02 35.05 -30.85
N ALA A 274 21.27 34.55 -30.94
CA ALA A 274 21.72 33.47 -30.07
C ALA A 274 21.75 33.89 -28.57
N PHE A 275 22.14 35.14 -28.27
CA PHE A 275 22.13 35.68 -26.91
C PHE A 275 20.72 35.68 -26.30
N ILE A 276 19.69 36.07 -27.06
CA ILE A 276 18.28 36.03 -26.65
C ILE A 276 17.86 34.60 -26.32
N GLU A 277 18.19 33.64 -27.20
CA GLU A 277 17.84 32.22 -27.00
C GLU A 277 18.56 31.61 -25.79
N TYR A 278 19.86 31.92 -25.59
CA TYR A 278 20.55 31.45 -24.37
C TYR A 278 19.94 32.03 -23.10
N SER A 279 19.56 33.32 -23.14
CA SER A 279 18.88 33.99 -22.02
C SER A 279 17.53 33.37 -21.70
N PHE A 280 16.75 33.02 -22.73
CA PHE A 280 15.49 32.29 -22.59
C PHE A 280 15.73 30.92 -21.94
N HIS A 281 16.69 30.13 -22.42
CA HIS A 281 17.00 28.82 -21.85
C HIS A 281 17.51 28.93 -20.40
N ALA A 282 18.26 29.95 -20.04
CA ALA A 282 18.71 30.19 -18.68
C ALA A 282 17.53 30.43 -17.72
N LEU A 283 16.58 31.32 -18.08
CA LEU A 283 15.40 31.61 -17.27
C LEU A 283 14.47 30.41 -17.18
N LEU A 284 14.22 29.72 -18.31
CA LEU A 284 13.37 28.54 -18.35
C LEU A 284 13.92 27.40 -17.48
N SER A 285 15.24 27.22 -17.50
CA SER A 285 15.91 26.24 -16.62
C SER A 285 15.69 26.55 -15.14
N PHE A 286 15.75 27.82 -14.76
CA PHE A 286 15.46 28.22 -13.39
C PHE A 286 14.01 27.86 -12.97
N LEU A 287 13.04 28.10 -13.85
CA LEU A 287 11.64 27.75 -13.58
C LEU A 287 11.43 26.23 -13.42
N PHE A 288 12.04 25.42 -14.28
CA PHE A 288 11.95 23.97 -14.18
C PHE A 288 12.60 23.42 -12.90
N LEU A 289 13.72 24.00 -12.49
CA LEU A 289 14.37 23.64 -11.23
C LEU A 289 13.46 23.98 -10.03
N ALA A 290 12.81 25.14 -10.04
CA ALA A 290 11.86 25.54 -9.02
C ALA A 290 10.68 24.56 -8.93
N ASN A 291 10.13 24.11 -10.06
CA ASN A 291 9.07 23.10 -10.09
C ASN A 291 9.51 21.76 -9.47
N LEU A 292 10.74 21.32 -9.71
CA LEU A 292 11.27 20.09 -9.10
C LEU A 292 11.30 20.20 -7.57
N PHE A 293 11.69 21.36 -7.03
CA PHE A 293 11.69 21.61 -5.59
C PHE A 293 10.28 21.55 -4.96
N THR A 294 9.22 21.92 -5.69
CA THR A 294 7.85 21.82 -5.17
C THR A 294 7.38 20.37 -4.98
N MET A 295 7.91 19.43 -5.73
CA MET A 295 7.59 18.00 -5.59
C MET A 295 8.31 17.33 -4.40
N TYR A 296 9.44 17.91 -3.96
CA TYR A 296 10.33 17.32 -2.95
C TYR A 296 9.64 16.99 -1.63
N PRO A 297 8.85 17.90 -0.99
CA PRO A 297 8.25 17.61 0.32
C PRO A 297 7.32 16.41 0.29
N ARG A 298 6.45 16.33 -0.70
CA ARG A 298 5.52 15.20 -0.88
C ARG A 298 6.28 13.89 -1.07
N THR A 299 7.30 13.91 -1.91
CA THR A 299 8.12 12.73 -2.18
C THR A 299 8.91 12.29 -0.95
N ALA A 300 9.39 13.24 -0.14
CA ALA A 300 10.10 12.94 1.11
C ALA A 300 9.20 12.21 2.11
N VAL A 301 7.94 12.63 2.24
CA VAL A 301 6.94 11.96 3.10
C VAL A 301 6.64 10.56 2.60
N SER A 302 6.33 10.38 1.31
CA SER A 302 6.08 9.06 0.71
C SER A 302 7.30 8.13 0.85
N SER A 303 8.50 8.66 0.62
CA SER A 303 9.76 7.91 0.79
C SER A 303 9.97 7.46 2.24
N HIS A 304 9.62 8.30 3.22
CA HIS A 304 9.70 7.95 4.64
C HIS A 304 8.74 6.83 5.00
N ARG A 305 7.48 6.91 4.53
CA ARG A 305 6.45 5.89 4.78
C ARG A 305 6.83 4.52 4.20
N LEU A 306 7.42 4.49 3.00
CA LEU A 306 7.89 3.24 2.40
C LEU A 306 9.10 2.67 3.16
N LYS A 307 10.02 3.54 3.56
CA LYS A 307 11.17 3.14 4.35
C LYS A 307 10.75 2.61 5.72
N GLU A 308 9.74 3.17 6.36
CA GLU A 308 9.17 2.68 7.62
C GLU A 308 8.74 1.22 7.53
N ILE A 309 8.13 0.78 6.41
CA ILE A 309 7.82 -0.64 6.18
C ILE A 309 9.10 -1.47 6.11
N MET A 310 10.08 -1.04 5.33
CA MET A 310 11.32 -1.81 5.15
C MET A 310 12.15 -1.93 6.43
N ASP A 311 12.15 -0.90 7.25
CA ASP A 311 12.94 -0.82 8.50
C ASP A 311 12.20 -1.41 9.71
N MET A 312 10.89 -1.70 9.60
CA MET A 312 10.10 -2.22 10.72
C MET A 312 10.60 -3.62 11.12
N PRO A 313 10.97 -3.80 12.39
CA PRO A 313 11.37 -5.12 12.87
C PRO A 313 10.18 -6.08 12.85
N ILE A 314 10.44 -7.32 12.52
CA ILE A 314 9.45 -8.41 12.55
C ILE A 314 9.34 -8.88 13.98
N SER A 315 8.13 -8.91 14.55
CA SER A 315 7.93 -9.32 15.94
C SER A 315 8.02 -10.83 16.15
N ILE A 316 7.72 -11.62 15.11
CA ILE A 316 7.79 -13.08 15.15
C ILE A 316 8.95 -13.56 14.27
N ASP A 317 9.98 -14.10 14.90
CA ASP A 317 11.09 -14.75 14.19
C ASP A 317 10.57 -16.02 13.48
N PRO A 318 10.70 -16.15 12.14
CA PRO A 318 10.29 -17.34 11.40
C PRO A 318 11.05 -18.61 11.81
N ASN A 319 12.19 -18.48 12.50
CA ASN A 319 13.05 -19.56 12.97
C ASN A 319 13.31 -20.62 11.89
N GLU A 320 13.99 -20.22 10.82
CA GLU A 320 14.20 -21.09 9.65
C GLU A 320 14.92 -22.42 9.98
N ASN A 321 15.74 -22.42 11.04
CA ASN A 321 16.46 -23.60 11.54
C ASN A 321 15.72 -24.33 12.67
N GLY A 322 14.48 -23.95 12.96
CA GLY A 322 13.66 -24.55 14.01
C GLY A 322 13.22 -25.97 13.69
N VAL A 323 12.59 -26.61 14.67
CA VAL A 323 12.05 -27.97 14.55
C VAL A 323 11.00 -28.03 13.44
N THR A 324 11.12 -29.00 12.54
CA THR A 324 10.19 -29.21 11.42
C THR A 324 9.32 -30.45 11.60
N GLU A 325 9.80 -31.46 12.31
CA GLU A 325 9.09 -32.74 12.51
C GLU A 325 9.13 -33.12 14.00
N THR A 326 8.09 -33.80 14.46
CA THR A 326 7.94 -34.29 15.82
C THR A 326 7.50 -35.75 15.82
N GLU A 327 7.89 -36.54 16.83
CA GLU A 327 7.51 -37.94 16.95
C GLU A 327 6.03 -38.11 17.34
N THR A 328 5.52 -37.21 18.19
CA THR A 328 4.09 -37.16 18.55
C THR A 328 3.33 -36.23 17.62
N LYS A 329 2.01 -36.46 17.51
CA LYS A 329 1.13 -35.63 16.69
C LYS A 329 -0.12 -35.24 17.44
N GLY A 330 -0.39 -33.93 17.49
CA GLY A 330 -1.64 -33.41 18.04
C GLY A 330 -1.62 -33.18 19.57
N TYR A 331 -0.51 -33.32 20.26
CA TYR A 331 -0.40 -32.93 21.68
C TYR A 331 -0.26 -31.41 21.82
N LEU A 332 -1.05 -30.81 22.71
CA LEU A 332 -1.00 -29.39 23.04
C LEU A 332 -0.94 -29.18 24.56
N GLU A 333 -0.04 -28.31 25.01
CA GLU A 333 0.07 -27.92 26.41
C GLU A 333 0.29 -26.42 26.55
N PHE A 334 -0.50 -25.78 27.39
CA PHE A 334 -0.27 -24.43 27.91
C PHE A 334 0.30 -24.57 29.32
N ASP A 335 1.49 -23.98 29.56
CA ASP A 335 2.18 -24.02 30.85
C ASP A 335 2.38 -22.59 31.36
N ASN A 336 1.54 -22.19 32.31
CA ASN A 336 1.55 -20.89 33.00
C ASN A 336 1.58 -19.69 32.03
N VAL A 337 0.76 -19.73 30.97
CA VAL A 337 0.75 -18.72 29.90
C VAL A 337 0.06 -17.45 30.36
N THR A 338 0.79 -16.35 30.29
CA THR A 338 0.28 -14.98 30.40
C THR A 338 0.53 -14.25 29.10
N PHE A 339 -0.47 -13.54 28.62
CA PHE A 339 -0.38 -12.83 27.34
C PHE A 339 -0.98 -11.43 27.43
N ALA A 340 -0.21 -10.45 26.94
CA ALA A 340 -0.64 -9.09 26.64
C ALA A 340 -0.33 -8.77 25.16
N TYR A 341 -1.20 -8.03 24.52
CA TYR A 341 -0.90 -7.56 23.15
C TYR A 341 0.31 -6.62 23.15
N PRO A 342 1.13 -6.62 22.08
CA PRO A 342 2.27 -5.72 21.98
C PRO A 342 1.85 -4.25 22.13
N GLY A 343 2.49 -3.54 23.05
CA GLY A 343 2.16 -2.16 23.42
C GLY A 343 1.23 -2.01 24.63
N GLU A 344 0.59 -3.08 25.11
CA GLU A 344 -0.34 -3.10 26.26
C GLU A 344 0.16 -4.02 27.38
N THR A 345 1.46 -4.07 27.62
CA THR A 345 2.11 -5.01 28.54
C THR A 345 1.64 -4.88 30.00
N GLU A 346 1.08 -3.73 30.40
CA GLU A 346 0.53 -3.51 31.75
C GLU A 346 -0.88 -4.09 31.95
N SER A 347 -1.55 -4.53 30.86
CA SER A 347 -2.91 -5.07 30.90
C SER A 347 -3.00 -6.40 30.16
N PRO A 348 -2.50 -7.51 30.76
CA PRO A 348 -2.60 -8.82 30.14
C PRO A 348 -4.06 -9.21 29.86
N VAL A 349 -4.27 -9.86 28.71
CA VAL A 349 -5.59 -10.39 28.30
C VAL A 349 -5.78 -11.82 28.81
N LEU A 350 -4.66 -12.56 29.04
CA LEU A 350 -4.68 -13.91 29.60
C LEU A 350 -3.73 -13.96 30.79
N HIS A 351 -4.17 -14.60 31.86
CA HIS A 351 -3.45 -14.71 33.13
C HIS A 351 -3.26 -16.18 33.51
N ASN A 352 -2.01 -16.62 33.57
CA ASN A 352 -1.63 -17.93 34.14
C ASN A 352 -2.45 -19.12 33.62
N ILE A 353 -2.68 -19.15 32.30
CA ILE A 353 -3.45 -20.21 31.63
C ILE A 353 -2.64 -21.49 31.58
N SER A 354 -3.19 -22.59 32.13
CA SER A 354 -2.56 -23.91 32.10
C SER A 354 -3.59 -24.99 31.80
N PHE A 355 -3.38 -25.74 30.73
CA PHE A 355 -4.19 -26.92 30.35
C PHE A 355 -3.41 -27.81 29.39
N LYS A 356 -3.92 -29.02 29.18
CA LYS A 356 -3.35 -30.00 28.24
C LYS A 356 -4.48 -30.60 27.41
N ALA A 357 -4.18 -30.85 26.15
CA ALA A 357 -5.01 -31.61 25.22
C ALA A 357 -4.19 -32.78 24.65
N LYS A 358 -4.72 -33.98 24.72
CA LYS A 358 -4.11 -35.17 24.13
C LYS A 358 -4.60 -35.37 22.69
N PRO A 359 -3.83 -36.09 21.87
CA PRO A 359 -4.30 -36.47 20.53
C PRO A 359 -5.70 -37.10 20.56
N GLY A 360 -6.57 -36.69 19.66
CA GLY A 360 -7.95 -37.15 19.57
C GLY A 360 -8.93 -36.50 20.57
N GLU A 361 -8.48 -35.65 21.49
CA GLU A 361 -9.38 -34.96 22.42
C GLU A 361 -9.97 -33.67 21.79
N THR A 362 -11.23 -33.42 22.14
CA THR A 362 -11.94 -32.17 21.86
C THR A 362 -11.94 -31.29 23.10
N ILE A 363 -11.29 -30.13 23.04
CA ILE A 363 -11.30 -29.10 24.10
C ILE A 363 -12.15 -27.94 23.66
N ALA A 364 -13.10 -27.54 24.49
CA ALA A 364 -13.95 -26.40 24.21
C ALA A 364 -13.66 -25.21 25.14
N PHE A 365 -13.74 -24.00 24.61
CA PHE A 365 -13.58 -22.77 25.37
C PHE A 365 -14.89 -21.98 25.34
N ILE A 366 -15.41 -21.62 26.52
CA ILE A 366 -16.60 -20.81 26.69
C ILE A 366 -16.36 -19.70 27.71
N GLY A 367 -17.14 -18.62 27.64
CA GLY A 367 -17.06 -17.48 28.55
C GLY A 367 -17.65 -16.23 27.93
N SER A 368 -17.69 -15.15 28.70
CA SER A 368 -18.21 -13.84 28.25
C SER A 368 -17.43 -13.27 27.05
N THR A 369 -18.06 -12.33 26.31
CA THR A 369 -17.35 -11.58 25.28
C THR A 369 -16.22 -10.79 25.92
N GLY A 370 -15.01 -10.87 25.35
CA GLY A 370 -13.82 -10.21 25.91
C GLY A 370 -13.05 -11.04 26.94
N SER A 371 -13.48 -12.30 27.26
CA SER A 371 -12.76 -13.15 28.21
C SER A 371 -11.43 -13.74 27.72
N GLY A 372 -10.97 -13.40 26.50
CA GLY A 372 -9.67 -13.84 25.98
C GLY A 372 -9.68 -15.12 25.13
N LYS A 373 -10.85 -15.72 24.80
CA LYS A 373 -10.94 -16.98 24.05
C LYS A 373 -10.23 -16.97 22.71
N SER A 374 -10.51 -15.99 21.86
CA SER A 374 -9.88 -15.87 20.54
C SER A 374 -8.38 -15.57 20.67
N SER A 375 -7.99 -14.75 21.65
CA SER A 375 -6.58 -14.47 21.92
C SER A 375 -5.82 -15.75 22.29
N LEU A 376 -6.42 -16.63 23.12
CA LEU A 376 -5.83 -17.90 23.51
C LEU A 376 -5.54 -18.79 22.30
N VAL A 377 -6.52 -18.99 21.41
CA VAL A 377 -6.35 -19.90 20.27
C VAL A 377 -5.43 -19.32 19.19
N GLN A 378 -5.28 -18.00 19.11
CA GLN A 378 -4.36 -17.33 18.18
C GLN A 378 -2.88 -17.48 18.58
N LEU A 379 -2.57 -17.79 19.83
CA LEU A 379 -1.23 -18.07 20.27
C LEU A 379 -0.67 -19.41 19.77
N ILE A 380 -1.55 -20.37 19.49
CA ILE A 380 -1.16 -21.73 19.08
C ILE A 380 -0.45 -21.74 17.70
N PRO A 381 -1.00 -21.09 16.64
CA PRO A 381 -0.29 -20.95 15.35
C PRO A 381 0.82 -19.89 15.40
N ARG A 382 1.15 -19.39 16.60
CA ARG A 382 2.15 -18.35 16.84
C ARG A 382 1.87 -17.10 15.98
N PHE A 383 0.63 -16.56 16.08
CA PHE A 383 0.32 -15.23 15.53
C PHE A 383 0.87 -14.13 16.42
N TYR A 384 1.04 -14.43 17.70
CA TYR A 384 1.69 -13.63 18.73
C TYR A 384 2.54 -14.55 19.62
N ASP A 385 3.62 -14.04 20.19
CA ASP A 385 4.39 -14.73 21.21
C ASP A 385 3.81 -14.46 22.61
N VAL A 386 3.90 -15.41 23.50
CA VAL A 386 3.43 -15.27 24.90
C VAL A 386 4.33 -14.31 25.69
N THR A 387 3.73 -13.57 26.63
CA THR A 387 4.48 -12.66 27.52
C THR A 387 5.24 -13.44 28.60
N LEU A 388 4.59 -14.43 29.21
CA LEU A 388 5.17 -15.33 30.19
C LEU A 388 4.67 -16.76 29.94
N GLY A 389 5.44 -17.75 30.40
CA GLY A 389 5.10 -19.15 30.20
C GLY A 389 5.52 -19.69 28.84
N LYS A 390 4.93 -20.81 28.45
CA LYS A 390 5.20 -21.48 27.16
C LYS A 390 4.00 -22.26 26.66
N ILE A 391 3.96 -22.42 25.34
CA ILE A 391 2.97 -23.27 24.65
C ILE A 391 3.76 -24.37 23.96
N LEU A 392 3.42 -25.63 24.28
CA LEU A 392 4.07 -26.79 23.68
C LEU A 392 3.09 -27.45 22.69
N VAL A 393 3.55 -27.63 21.48
CA VAL A 393 2.92 -28.47 20.46
C VAL A 393 3.79 -29.71 20.29
N ASP A 394 3.21 -30.89 20.45
CA ASP A 394 3.96 -32.16 20.38
C ASP A 394 5.18 -32.24 21.32
N GLY A 395 5.12 -31.51 22.45
CA GLY A 395 6.21 -31.44 23.45
C GLY A 395 7.29 -30.40 23.15
N VAL A 396 7.23 -29.70 22.03
CA VAL A 396 8.17 -28.65 21.61
C VAL A 396 7.53 -27.26 21.79
N ASP A 397 8.28 -26.29 22.31
CA ASP A 397 7.80 -24.91 22.42
C ASP A 397 7.53 -24.33 21.02
N VAL A 398 6.41 -23.65 20.84
CA VAL A 398 6.02 -23.03 19.54
C VAL A 398 7.08 -22.05 19.03
N ARG A 399 7.92 -21.49 19.92
CA ARG A 399 9.02 -20.58 19.56
C ARG A 399 10.23 -21.30 18.98
N ASP A 400 10.39 -22.59 19.27
CA ASP A 400 11.49 -23.42 18.78
C ASP A 400 11.16 -24.08 17.44
N PHE A 401 9.91 -24.05 17.01
CA PHE A 401 9.51 -24.53 15.69
C PHE A 401 9.93 -23.58 14.55
N ASN A 402 10.20 -24.17 13.39
CA ASN A 402 10.02 -23.45 12.13
C ASN A 402 8.54 -23.06 12.00
N VAL A 403 8.24 -21.77 11.88
CA VAL A 403 6.85 -21.26 11.90
C VAL A 403 5.98 -21.88 10.79
N LYS A 404 6.55 -22.15 9.61
CA LYS A 404 5.81 -22.81 8.50
C LYS A 404 5.45 -24.25 8.87
N ALA A 405 6.39 -24.98 9.46
CA ALA A 405 6.16 -26.35 9.91
C ALA A 405 5.12 -26.41 11.05
N LEU A 406 5.19 -25.52 12.03
CA LEU A 406 4.16 -25.38 13.07
C LEU A 406 2.77 -25.15 12.46
N ARG A 407 2.66 -24.15 11.59
CA ARG A 407 1.38 -23.80 10.95
C ARG A 407 0.88 -24.88 10.00
N HIS A 408 1.76 -25.72 9.47
CA HIS A 408 1.35 -26.88 8.66
C HIS A 408 0.58 -27.90 9.48
N LYS A 409 0.94 -28.09 10.75
CA LYS A 409 0.26 -28.99 11.70
C LYS A 409 -1.11 -28.50 12.16
N ILE A 410 -1.45 -27.22 11.92
CA ILE A 410 -2.64 -26.56 12.48
C ILE A 410 -3.61 -26.16 11.37
N GLY A 411 -4.85 -26.60 11.46
CA GLY A 411 -5.97 -26.13 10.66
C GLY A 411 -6.74 -25.04 11.43
N PHE A 412 -6.53 -23.78 11.11
CA PHE A 412 -7.15 -22.65 11.78
C PHE A 412 -8.36 -22.14 11.00
N ILE A 413 -9.53 -22.13 11.63
CA ILE A 413 -10.79 -21.65 11.07
C ILE A 413 -11.19 -20.39 11.85
N PRO A 414 -11.02 -19.19 11.26
CA PRO A 414 -11.30 -17.93 11.95
C PRO A 414 -12.80 -17.69 12.13
N GLN A 415 -13.15 -16.84 13.09
CA GLN A 415 -14.50 -16.41 13.36
C GLN A 415 -15.17 -15.79 12.12
N LYS A 416 -14.44 -14.95 11.38
CA LYS A 416 -14.90 -14.36 10.13
C LYS A 416 -14.25 -15.08 8.95
N ALA A 417 -15.05 -15.88 8.23
CA ALA A 417 -14.55 -16.57 7.04
C ALA A 417 -14.09 -15.59 5.96
N LEU A 418 -12.84 -15.72 5.55
CA LEU A 418 -12.24 -14.99 4.43
C LEU A 418 -12.02 -15.93 3.25
N LEU A 419 -12.59 -15.54 2.10
CA LEU A 419 -12.37 -16.23 0.83
C LEU A 419 -11.68 -15.28 -0.14
N PHE A 420 -10.78 -15.84 -0.95
CA PHE A 420 -10.05 -15.09 -1.97
C PHE A 420 -10.83 -15.09 -3.29
N THR A 421 -10.61 -14.08 -4.10
CA THR A 421 -11.08 -14.05 -5.48
C THR A 421 -10.48 -15.20 -6.26
N GLY A 422 -11.28 -15.93 -7.01
CA GLY A 422 -10.89 -17.14 -7.73
C GLY A 422 -11.98 -18.20 -7.65
N THR A 423 -11.69 -19.44 -8.01
CA THR A 423 -12.67 -20.53 -7.96
C THR A 423 -12.85 -21.11 -6.55
N ILE A 424 -13.92 -21.86 -6.33
CA ILE A 424 -14.12 -22.63 -5.09
C ILE A 424 -12.96 -23.61 -4.90
N ALA A 425 -12.55 -24.32 -5.96
CA ALA A 425 -11.44 -25.27 -5.91
C ALA A 425 -10.13 -24.60 -5.49
N GLU A 426 -9.78 -23.44 -6.08
CA GLU A 426 -8.60 -22.65 -5.69
C GLU A 426 -8.65 -22.26 -4.22
N ASN A 427 -9.80 -21.82 -3.73
CA ASN A 427 -9.98 -21.48 -2.32
C ASN A 427 -9.79 -22.67 -1.37
N LEU A 428 -10.24 -23.86 -1.73
CA LEU A 428 -10.04 -25.06 -0.92
C LEU A 428 -8.57 -25.54 -0.96
N ARG A 429 -7.91 -25.42 -2.12
CA ARG A 429 -6.49 -25.77 -2.31
C ARG A 429 -5.51 -24.92 -1.50
N TYR A 430 -5.95 -23.81 -0.92
CA TYR A 430 -5.14 -23.13 0.11
C TYR A 430 -4.84 -24.04 1.32
N GLY A 431 -5.66 -25.04 1.59
CA GLY A 431 -5.38 -26.05 2.60
C GLY A 431 -4.32 -27.06 2.17
N LYS A 432 -4.40 -27.52 0.91
CA LYS A 432 -3.50 -28.49 0.29
C LYS A 432 -3.44 -28.21 -1.22
N GLU A 433 -2.28 -27.73 -1.71
CA GLU A 433 -2.12 -27.21 -3.07
C GLU A 433 -2.42 -28.26 -4.16
N ASP A 434 -2.00 -29.50 -3.94
CA ASP A 434 -2.13 -30.63 -4.86
C ASP A 434 -3.40 -31.47 -4.63
N ALA A 435 -4.37 -30.97 -3.85
CA ALA A 435 -5.59 -31.70 -3.56
C ALA A 435 -6.36 -32.08 -4.84
N SER A 436 -6.69 -33.36 -4.97
CA SER A 436 -7.55 -33.87 -6.05
C SER A 436 -8.99 -33.39 -5.90
N ILE A 437 -9.77 -33.47 -6.98
CA ILE A 437 -11.20 -33.12 -6.92
C ILE A 437 -11.96 -34.03 -5.94
N GLU A 438 -11.57 -35.30 -5.84
CA GLU A 438 -12.17 -36.26 -4.89
C GLU A 438 -11.88 -35.86 -3.44
N GLU A 439 -10.68 -35.36 -3.13
CA GLU A 439 -10.34 -34.84 -1.79
C GLU A 439 -11.10 -33.56 -1.50
N LEU A 440 -11.27 -32.67 -2.48
CA LEU A 440 -12.08 -31.45 -2.34
C LEU A 440 -13.56 -31.80 -2.09
N ASP A 441 -14.10 -32.77 -2.84
CA ASP A 441 -15.48 -33.22 -2.71
C ASP A 441 -15.74 -33.84 -1.33
N LYS A 442 -14.83 -34.71 -0.86
CA LYS A 442 -14.90 -35.30 0.49
C LYS A 442 -14.90 -34.20 1.57
N ALA A 443 -13.99 -33.22 1.47
CA ALA A 443 -13.93 -32.14 2.44
C ALA A 443 -15.17 -31.22 2.38
N ALA A 444 -15.72 -31.01 1.19
CA ALA A 444 -16.97 -30.28 1.00
C ALA A 444 -18.18 -31.01 1.62
N ASP A 445 -18.22 -32.35 1.49
CA ASP A 445 -19.25 -33.16 2.12
C ASP A 445 -19.18 -33.08 3.66
N VAL A 446 -18.00 -33.25 4.24
CA VAL A 446 -17.75 -33.10 5.68
C VAL A 446 -18.20 -31.73 6.18
N ALA A 447 -17.83 -30.66 5.46
CA ALA A 447 -18.17 -29.28 5.81
C ALA A 447 -19.62 -28.91 5.46
N GLN A 448 -20.46 -29.85 5.00
CA GLN A 448 -21.82 -29.60 4.53
C GLN A 448 -21.91 -28.53 3.44
N ALA A 449 -20.87 -28.44 2.61
CA ALA A 449 -20.74 -27.47 1.51
C ALA A 449 -21.13 -28.09 0.16
N LYS A 450 -21.11 -29.41 0.03
CA LYS A 450 -21.28 -30.15 -1.23
C LYS A 450 -22.57 -29.77 -1.96
N GLU A 451 -23.72 -29.78 -1.25
CA GLU A 451 -25.04 -29.53 -1.84
C GLU A 451 -25.10 -28.14 -2.53
N PHE A 452 -24.61 -27.10 -1.87
CA PHE A 452 -24.64 -25.78 -2.49
C PHE A 452 -23.59 -25.61 -3.60
N ILE A 453 -22.45 -26.33 -3.54
CA ILE A 453 -21.45 -26.35 -4.63
C ILE A 453 -22.07 -27.03 -5.86
N GLU A 454 -22.68 -28.20 -5.71
CA GLU A 454 -23.34 -28.92 -6.79
C GLU A 454 -24.51 -28.16 -7.40
N SER A 455 -25.17 -27.29 -6.62
CA SER A 455 -26.25 -26.42 -7.11
C SER A 455 -25.78 -25.30 -8.04
N LYS A 456 -24.47 -25.07 -8.14
CA LYS A 456 -23.87 -24.09 -9.05
C LYS A 456 -23.61 -24.71 -10.41
N GLU A 457 -23.76 -23.95 -11.49
CA GLU A 457 -23.53 -24.44 -12.85
C GLU A 457 -22.09 -24.95 -13.05
N GLU A 458 -21.11 -24.24 -12.49
CA GLU A 458 -19.68 -24.52 -12.62
C GLU A 458 -19.12 -25.31 -11.42
N GLN A 459 -19.97 -25.70 -10.45
CA GLN A 459 -19.58 -26.47 -9.27
C GLN A 459 -18.31 -25.93 -8.60
N PHE A 460 -17.23 -26.73 -8.52
CA PHE A 460 -15.96 -26.32 -7.92
C PHE A 460 -15.23 -25.21 -8.70
N ASP A 461 -15.53 -25.03 -9.99
CA ASP A 461 -14.96 -23.97 -10.83
C ASP A 461 -15.75 -22.66 -10.72
N THR A 462 -16.85 -22.64 -9.94
CA THR A 462 -17.62 -21.43 -9.69
C THR A 462 -16.73 -20.32 -9.13
N HIS A 463 -16.73 -19.15 -9.80
CA HIS A 463 -15.92 -18.00 -9.42
C HIS A 463 -16.49 -17.27 -8.20
N LEU A 464 -15.63 -17.02 -7.22
CA LEU A 464 -15.90 -16.24 -6.02
C LEU A 464 -15.41 -14.81 -6.20
N ALA A 465 -16.29 -13.85 -5.90
CA ALA A 465 -15.94 -12.45 -5.86
C ALA A 465 -15.09 -12.14 -4.60
N GLU A 466 -14.50 -10.95 -4.57
CA GLU A 466 -13.67 -10.48 -3.46
C GLU A 466 -14.37 -10.66 -2.09
N GLY A 467 -13.68 -11.30 -1.17
CA GLY A 467 -14.20 -11.67 0.15
C GLY A 467 -15.41 -12.62 0.10
N GLY A 468 -15.63 -13.32 -1.03
CA GLY A 468 -16.80 -14.19 -1.23
C GLY A 468 -18.13 -13.44 -1.17
N SER A 469 -18.19 -12.17 -1.61
CA SER A 469 -19.39 -11.31 -1.48
C SER A 469 -20.64 -11.87 -2.19
N ASN A 470 -20.45 -12.80 -3.11
CA ASN A 470 -21.52 -13.54 -3.82
C ASN A 470 -22.03 -14.80 -3.08
N LEU A 471 -21.56 -15.03 -1.84
CA LEU A 471 -21.99 -16.14 -0.98
C LEU A 471 -22.65 -15.64 0.31
N SER A 472 -23.54 -16.46 0.88
CA SER A 472 -24.08 -16.21 2.23
C SER A 472 -23.01 -16.43 3.31
N GLY A 473 -23.21 -15.86 4.52
CA GLY A 473 -22.27 -16.03 5.64
C GLY A 473 -22.03 -17.50 6.00
N GLY A 474 -23.09 -18.31 6.05
CA GLY A 474 -22.99 -19.74 6.31
C GLY A 474 -22.27 -20.53 5.19
N GLN A 475 -22.44 -20.14 3.92
CA GLN A 475 -21.71 -20.76 2.81
C GLN A 475 -20.21 -20.45 2.89
N LYS A 476 -19.84 -19.19 3.19
CA LYS A 476 -18.43 -18.80 3.41
C LYS A 476 -17.80 -19.61 4.54
N GLN A 477 -18.52 -19.75 5.65
CA GLN A 477 -18.03 -20.47 6.81
C GLN A 477 -17.82 -21.95 6.50
N ARG A 478 -18.75 -22.60 5.79
CA ARG A 478 -18.61 -23.99 5.35
C ARG A 478 -17.42 -24.19 4.42
N LEU A 479 -17.16 -23.27 3.48
CA LEU A 479 -15.94 -23.33 2.64
C LEU A 479 -14.65 -23.11 3.45
N SER A 480 -14.68 -22.25 4.46
CA SER A 480 -13.54 -22.05 5.36
C SER A 480 -13.23 -23.32 6.17
N ILE A 481 -14.28 -24.03 6.62
CA ILE A 481 -14.15 -25.34 7.29
C ILE A 481 -13.63 -26.39 6.31
N ALA A 482 -14.19 -26.48 5.09
CA ALA A 482 -13.74 -27.41 4.06
C ALA A 482 -12.24 -27.22 3.74
N ARG A 483 -11.77 -25.96 3.66
CA ARG A 483 -10.35 -25.63 3.48
C ARG A 483 -9.45 -26.22 4.58
N ALA A 484 -9.91 -26.18 5.83
CA ALA A 484 -9.17 -26.76 6.94
C ALA A 484 -9.23 -28.29 6.92
N VAL A 485 -10.34 -28.89 6.50
CA VAL A 485 -10.51 -30.34 6.38
C VAL A 485 -9.63 -30.93 5.27
N VAL A 486 -9.54 -30.26 4.10
CA VAL A 486 -8.63 -30.68 3.01
C VAL A 486 -7.18 -30.78 3.46
N LYS A 487 -6.77 -29.93 4.42
CA LYS A 487 -5.40 -29.89 4.94
C LYS A 487 -5.02 -31.12 5.76
N GLU A 488 -5.99 -31.80 6.40
CA GLU A 488 -5.78 -32.94 7.31
C GLU A 488 -4.73 -32.65 8.39
N PRO A 489 -4.88 -31.58 9.20
CA PRO A 489 -3.88 -31.17 10.20
C PRO A 489 -3.91 -32.04 11.45
N ASP A 490 -2.84 -31.99 12.25
CA ASP A 490 -2.77 -32.67 13.57
C ASP A 490 -3.66 -31.97 14.64
N ILE A 491 -3.91 -30.65 14.47
CA ILE A 491 -4.72 -29.83 15.41
C ILE A 491 -5.69 -28.96 14.61
N TYR A 492 -6.97 -29.08 14.91
CA TYR A 492 -8.02 -28.19 14.37
C TYR A 492 -8.35 -27.11 15.40
N ILE A 493 -8.48 -25.85 14.95
CA ILE A 493 -8.89 -24.72 15.78
C ILE A 493 -10.08 -24.04 15.12
N PHE A 494 -11.23 -24.07 15.80
CA PHE A 494 -12.47 -23.43 15.40
C PHE A 494 -12.71 -22.20 16.29
N ASP A 495 -12.42 -21.01 15.80
CA ASP A 495 -12.67 -19.76 16.53
C ASP A 495 -14.07 -19.24 16.21
N ASP A 496 -15.06 -19.58 17.04
CA ASP A 496 -16.49 -19.25 16.92
C ASP A 496 -17.10 -19.52 15.53
N SER A 497 -16.58 -20.55 14.85
CA SER A 497 -16.83 -20.80 13.43
C SER A 497 -18.20 -21.42 13.15
N PHE A 498 -18.92 -21.87 14.18
CA PHE A 498 -20.24 -22.51 14.06
C PHE A 498 -21.39 -21.52 14.24
N SER A 499 -21.11 -20.30 14.74
CA SER A 499 -22.15 -19.31 15.07
C SER A 499 -22.96 -18.82 13.87
N ALA A 500 -22.38 -18.85 12.67
CA ALA A 500 -23.03 -18.45 11.43
C ALA A 500 -23.88 -19.56 10.77
N LEU A 501 -23.89 -20.77 11.35
CA LEU A 501 -24.63 -21.93 10.85
C LEU A 501 -25.97 -22.09 11.55
N ASP A 502 -26.96 -22.64 10.82
CA ASP A 502 -28.19 -23.09 11.42
C ASP A 502 -27.96 -24.36 12.26
N TYR A 503 -28.86 -24.63 13.18
CA TYR A 503 -28.75 -25.71 14.16
C TYR A 503 -28.57 -27.10 13.54
N LYS A 504 -29.30 -27.38 12.46
CA LYS A 504 -29.29 -28.69 11.79
C LYS A 504 -27.97 -28.91 11.07
N THR A 505 -27.52 -27.89 10.36
CA THR A 505 -26.21 -27.90 9.65
C THR A 505 -25.08 -28.03 10.65
N ASP A 506 -25.08 -27.27 11.77
CA ASP A 506 -24.05 -27.33 12.82
C ASP A 506 -23.95 -28.75 13.41
N ALA A 507 -25.10 -29.35 13.82
CA ALA A 507 -25.10 -30.69 14.40
C ALA A 507 -24.58 -31.77 13.43
N THR A 508 -25.02 -31.71 12.15
CA THR A 508 -24.59 -32.65 11.12
C THR A 508 -23.10 -32.51 10.82
N LEU A 509 -22.61 -31.28 10.68
CA LEU A 509 -21.22 -30.97 10.43
C LEU A 509 -20.31 -31.46 11.55
N ARG A 510 -20.66 -31.21 12.83
CA ARG A 510 -19.89 -31.70 13.99
C ARG A 510 -19.82 -33.24 14.03
N LYS A 511 -20.91 -33.90 13.72
CA LYS A 511 -20.92 -35.37 13.63
C LYS A 511 -19.96 -35.87 12.55
N ARG A 512 -20.00 -35.28 11.35
CA ARG A 512 -19.10 -35.63 10.23
C ARG A 512 -17.64 -35.27 10.54
N LEU A 513 -17.40 -34.12 11.17
CA LEU A 513 -16.04 -33.75 11.60
C LEU A 513 -15.44 -34.79 12.53
N LYS A 514 -16.21 -35.27 13.53
CA LYS A 514 -15.73 -36.28 14.49
C LYS A 514 -15.34 -37.59 13.80
N GLU A 515 -15.99 -37.96 12.69
CA GLU A 515 -15.63 -39.14 11.89
C GLU A 515 -14.29 -39.00 11.16
N VAL A 516 -13.92 -37.76 10.79
CA VAL A 516 -12.70 -37.46 9.98
C VAL A 516 -11.53 -37.00 10.86
N THR A 517 -11.79 -36.36 11.98
CA THR A 517 -10.78 -35.84 12.89
C THR A 517 -10.34 -36.82 13.99
N GLY A 518 -10.69 -38.09 13.89
CA GLY A 518 -10.59 -39.08 14.95
C GLY A 518 -9.31 -39.11 15.78
N ASP A 519 -8.15 -38.91 15.15
CA ASP A 519 -6.84 -38.89 15.82
C ASP A 519 -6.31 -37.45 16.04
N ALA A 520 -6.94 -36.41 15.46
CA ALA A 520 -6.51 -35.04 15.59
C ALA A 520 -7.12 -34.36 16.82
N THR A 521 -6.38 -33.47 17.43
CA THR A 521 -6.89 -32.63 18.52
C THR A 521 -7.79 -31.53 17.98
N VAL A 522 -8.94 -31.34 18.60
CA VAL A 522 -9.93 -30.33 18.16
C VAL A 522 -10.13 -29.29 19.25
N LEU A 523 -9.91 -28.03 18.92
CA LEU A 523 -10.13 -26.89 19.80
C LEU A 523 -11.32 -26.08 19.29
N ILE A 524 -12.33 -25.86 20.14
CA ILE A 524 -13.56 -25.17 19.77
C ILE A 524 -13.75 -23.96 20.69
N VAL A 525 -13.66 -22.77 20.17
CA VAL A 525 -14.19 -21.58 20.82
C VAL A 525 -15.65 -21.44 20.43
N ALA A 526 -16.54 -21.42 21.41
CA ALA A 526 -17.96 -21.27 21.15
C ALA A 526 -18.64 -20.30 22.13
N GLN A 527 -19.73 -19.72 21.65
CA GLN A 527 -20.64 -18.91 22.45
C GLN A 527 -21.92 -19.72 22.83
N ARG A 528 -22.17 -20.84 22.12
CA ARG A 528 -23.35 -21.70 22.34
C ARG A 528 -22.96 -22.96 23.10
N VAL A 529 -23.64 -23.23 24.21
CA VAL A 529 -23.43 -24.45 25.00
C VAL A 529 -23.72 -25.69 24.17
N GLY A 530 -24.78 -25.69 23.36
CA GLY A 530 -25.16 -26.81 22.49
C GLY A 530 -24.06 -27.25 21.51
N THR A 531 -23.11 -26.37 21.18
CA THR A 531 -21.97 -26.68 20.28
C THR A 531 -20.87 -27.48 21.00
N ILE A 532 -20.75 -27.38 22.32
CA ILE A 532 -19.62 -27.88 23.10
C ILE A 532 -19.98 -28.97 24.13
N MET A 533 -21.25 -29.35 24.24
CA MET A 533 -21.71 -30.32 25.25
C MET A 533 -20.98 -31.67 25.18
N ASP A 534 -20.61 -32.09 23.97
CA ASP A 534 -19.96 -33.38 23.70
C ASP A 534 -18.40 -33.29 23.77
N ALA A 535 -17.83 -32.16 24.17
CA ALA A 535 -16.38 -31.99 24.29
C ALA A 535 -15.83 -32.84 25.45
N ASN A 536 -14.64 -33.42 25.29
CA ASN A 536 -13.96 -34.19 26.32
C ASN A 536 -13.63 -33.30 27.53
N GLN A 537 -13.39 -32.03 27.30
CA GLN A 537 -13.15 -31.05 28.32
C GLN A 537 -13.67 -29.67 27.87
N ILE A 538 -14.34 -28.99 28.76
CA ILE A 538 -14.78 -27.60 28.60
C ILE A 538 -13.96 -26.73 29.59
N ILE A 539 -13.41 -25.67 29.08
CA ILE A 539 -12.65 -24.65 29.85
C ILE A 539 -13.50 -23.38 29.86
N VAL A 540 -13.88 -22.96 31.06
CA VAL A 540 -14.63 -21.71 31.26
C VAL A 540 -13.63 -20.59 31.53
N LEU A 541 -13.63 -19.58 30.63
CA LEU A 541 -12.78 -18.40 30.75
C LEU A 541 -13.61 -17.20 31.22
N ASP A 542 -13.08 -16.51 32.23
CA ASP A 542 -13.61 -15.23 32.67
C ASP A 542 -12.46 -14.27 32.99
N HIS A 543 -12.53 -13.03 32.51
CA HIS A 543 -11.50 -12.00 32.68
C HIS A 543 -10.06 -12.49 32.46
N GLY A 544 -9.84 -13.36 31.46
CA GLY A 544 -8.52 -13.88 31.10
C GLY A 544 -8.01 -15.02 31.97
N GLU A 545 -8.81 -15.56 32.88
CA GLU A 545 -8.46 -16.67 33.80
C GLU A 545 -9.37 -17.90 33.55
N ILE A 546 -8.86 -19.09 33.86
CA ILE A 546 -9.65 -20.32 33.87
C ILE A 546 -10.41 -20.40 35.19
N VAL A 547 -11.73 -20.19 35.15
CA VAL A 547 -12.62 -20.25 36.32
C VAL A 547 -13.35 -21.57 36.48
N GLY A 548 -13.29 -22.44 35.47
CA GLY A 548 -13.90 -23.77 35.51
C GLY A 548 -13.32 -24.72 34.47
N ARG A 549 -13.25 -26.00 34.80
CA ARG A 549 -12.74 -27.05 33.94
C ARG A 549 -13.42 -28.39 34.23
N GLY A 550 -13.93 -29.05 33.21
CA GLY A 550 -14.57 -30.34 33.34
C GLY A 550 -15.45 -30.69 32.13
N THR A 551 -16.24 -31.72 32.25
CA THR A 551 -17.28 -32.07 31.29
C THR A 551 -18.52 -31.17 31.46
N HIS A 552 -19.45 -31.22 30.51
CA HIS A 552 -20.70 -30.48 30.59
C HIS A 552 -21.45 -30.77 31.91
N GLU A 553 -21.60 -32.06 32.29
CA GLU A 553 -22.32 -32.50 33.49
C GLU A 553 -21.63 -32.00 34.78
N GLU A 554 -20.29 -32.11 34.84
CA GLU A 554 -19.49 -31.63 35.96
C GLU A 554 -19.63 -30.11 36.14
N LEU A 555 -19.52 -29.34 35.05
CA LEU A 555 -19.57 -27.89 35.13
C LEU A 555 -20.98 -27.34 35.43
N ILE A 556 -22.05 -27.98 34.97
CA ILE A 556 -23.41 -27.61 35.38
C ILE A 556 -23.58 -27.77 36.89
N ALA A 557 -22.97 -28.80 37.49
CA ALA A 557 -23.11 -29.09 38.92
C ALA A 557 -22.17 -28.21 39.79
N THR A 558 -21.01 -27.81 39.29
CA THR A 558 -19.92 -27.24 40.11
C THR A 558 -19.56 -25.79 39.76
N ASN A 559 -19.92 -25.29 38.58
CA ASN A 559 -19.52 -23.97 38.12
C ASN A 559 -20.72 -23.04 37.88
N GLU A 560 -20.84 -22.01 38.68
CA GLU A 560 -21.98 -21.09 38.65
C GLU A 560 -22.06 -20.32 37.30
N ILE A 561 -20.89 -19.81 36.80
CA ILE A 561 -20.81 -19.07 35.54
C ILE A 561 -21.26 -19.94 34.35
N TYR A 562 -20.76 -21.19 34.28
CA TYR A 562 -21.17 -22.12 33.23
C TYR A 562 -22.66 -22.47 33.31
N SER A 563 -23.15 -22.73 34.51
CA SER A 563 -24.55 -23.09 34.77
C SER A 563 -25.49 -21.92 34.39
N GLU A 564 -25.10 -20.69 34.65
CA GLU A 564 -25.87 -19.50 34.26
C GLU A 564 -25.94 -19.35 32.74
N ILE A 565 -24.79 -19.48 32.03
CA ILE A 565 -24.73 -19.45 30.56
C ILE A 565 -25.62 -20.60 29.99
N ALA A 566 -25.50 -21.80 30.52
CA ALA A 566 -26.27 -22.95 30.05
C ALA A 566 -27.78 -22.75 30.25
N ARG A 567 -28.22 -22.30 31.42
CA ARG A 567 -29.63 -22.03 31.72
C ARG A 567 -30.21 -20.93 30.86
N SER A 568 -29.49 -19.85 30.63
CA SER A 568 -29.95 -18.74 29.78
C SER A 568 -30.21 -19.17 28.33
N GLN A 569 -29.44 -20.14 27.84
CA GLN A 569 -29.57 -20.65 26.46
C GLN A 569 -30.59 -21.80 26.33
N LEU A 570 -30.66 -22.70 27.29
CA LEU A 570 -31.60 -23.83 27.30
C LEU A 570 -33.05 -23.40 27.57
N ASN A 571 -33.28 -22.41 28.45
CA ASN A 571 -34.61 -21.84 28.66
C ASN A 571 -35.17 -21.12 27.42
N ASN A 572 -34.31 -20.54 26.59
CA ASN A 572 -34.72 -19.93 25.32
C ASN A 572 -35.04 -20.95 24.22
N GLN A 573 -34.51 -22.18 24.30
CA GLN A 573 -34.83 -23.25 23.35
C GLN A 573 -36.23 -23.84 23.54
N SER A 574 -36.68 -23.98 24.77
CA SER A 574 -38.04 -24.44 25.07
C SER A 574 -39.14 -23.44 24.67
N LEU A 575 -38.82 -22.19 24.43
CA LEU A 575 -39.74 -21.13 23.97
C LEU A 575 -39.79 -20.99 22.44
N THR A 576 -38.85 -21.61 21.70
CA THR A 576 -38.80 -21.57 20.22
C THR A 576 -39.28 -22.85 19.55
N GLU A 577 -39.63 -23.88 20.32
CA GLU A 577 -40.25 -25.15 19.85
C GLU A 577 -41.78 -25.21 20.06
N GLU A 578 -42.42 -24.16 20.62
CA GLU A 578 -43.85 -23.90 20.57
C GLU A 578 -44.19 -22.89 19.46
#